data_c47d2e4201cde68fdda0f02f20d77928
#
_entry.id   c47d2e4201cde68fdda0f02f20d77928
#
_cell.length_a   1.000
_cell.length_b   1.000
_cell.length_c   1.000
_cell.angle_alpha   90.00
_cell.angle_beta   90.00
_cell.angle_gamma   90.00
#
_symmetry.space_group_name_H-M   'P 1'
#
loop_
_entity.id
_entity.type
_entity.pdbx_description
1 polymer ?
#
loop_
_entity_poly.entity_id
_entity_poly.type
_entity_poly.pdbx_seq_one_letter_code
_entity_poly.pdbx_strand_id
1 'polypeptide(L)'
;KSVKITGDAAIVFYMNEGKVFTKNLSYFDGDTLYPHYDSITGQMTLFARRYSDYDEEGKELISWVEVWDNKKMYRYRQDKRGIVGAINKVKQYFGIEGYTLVEEHDHGFAECPVVYYRDKHGACWSFSQDNIDKYELAISHLCQNNMAYAFPIMLLKGEDVEIQGDMYGAVKAITMGKDDDAGFMNRPEASQSFELQINTLLKMIFMGSFVVMPPEVKSGDLPGVAIKLIYSPSLEKAMIDCKEFDESIDKMKRLFLHGYGTEKGQLTKFLNLKIFSWAVPYVHQNAAELVSNLVQLVGAGILSKETGSEESGYGKNNEWDRIMREYKEQQQADLLYQLKIKKNENKEGNAK
;
A
#
# COMPACT_ATOMS: atom_id res chain seq x y z
N LYS A 1 -1.26 -3.56 1.86
CA LYS A 1 -0.95 -2.18 2.29
C LYS A 1 -0.90 -2.06 3.81
N SER A 2 -1.90 -2.55 4.55
CA SER A 2 -1.97 -2.46 6.02
C SER A 2 -0.69 -2.94 6.68
N VAL A 3 -0.18 -4.12 6.32
CA VAL A 3 1.07 -4.67 6.88
C VAL A 3 2.26 -3.72 6.77
N LYS A 4 2.43 -3.03 5.64
CA LYS A 4 3.54 -2.10 5.43
C LYS A 4 3.40 -0.81 6.24
N ILE A 5 2.20 -0.47 6.67
CA ILE A 5 1.93 0.75 7.43
C ILE A 5 1.92 0.45 8.94
N THR A 6 1.31 -0.66 9.36
CA THR A 6 1.12 -1.01 10.78
C THR A 6 2.08 -2.09 11.30
N GLY A 7 2.77 -2.80 10.38
CA GLY A 7 3.69 -3.87 10.70
C GLY A 7 3.06 -5.26 10.65
N ASP A 8 1.74 -5.38 10.82
CA ASP A 8 1.00 -6.64 10.72
C ASP A 8 -0.43 -6.47 10.20
N ALA A 9 -1.01 -7.58 9.78
CA ALA A 9 -2.42 -7.71 9.41
C ALA A 9 -2.81 -9.19 9.34
N ALA A 10 -4.10 -9.49 9.36
CA ALA A 10 -4.60 -10.85 9.18
C ALA A 10 -5.81 -10.88 8.24
N ILE A 11 -6.04 -12.03 7.64
CA ILE A 11 -7.25 -12.34 6.87
C ILE A 11 -7.89 -13.56 7.52
N VAL A 12 -9.13 -13.42 7.94
CA VAL A 12 -9.93 -14.51 8.49
C VAL A 12 -10.86 -15.04 7.40
N PHE A 13 -10.87 -16.35 7.24
CA PHE A 13 -11.83 -17.08 6.40
C PHE A 13 -12.97 -17.57 7.28
N TYR A 14 -14.19 -17.41 6.83
CA TYR A 14 -15.36 -17.92 7.53
C TYR A 14 -16.43 -18.41 6.55
N MET A 15 -17.26 -19.32 7.04
CA MET A 15 -18.40 -19.86 6.30
C MET A 15 -19.67 -19.18 6.80
N ASN A 16 -20.46 -18.64 5.90
CA ASN A 16 -21.80 -18.14 6.20
C ASN A 16 -22.78 -18.63 5.13
N GLU A 17 -23.89 -19.21 5.56
CA GLU A 17 -24.90 -19.80 4.65
C GLU A 17 -24.31 -20.73 3.58
N GLY A 18 -23.27 -21.49 3.95
CA GLY A 18 -22.60 -22.42 3.04
C GLY A 18 -21.67 -21.76 2.02
N LYS A 19 -21.44 -20.45 2.09
CA LYS A 19 -20.50 -19.73 1.23
C LYS A 19 -19.26 -19.27 2.01
N VAL A 20 -18.13 -19.20 1.31
CA VAL A 20 -16.85 -18.74 1.88
C VAL A 20 -16.73 -17.24 1.76
N PHE A 21 -16.41 -16.61 2.86
CA PHE A 21 -16.12 -15.18 2.95
C PHE A 21 -14.76 -14.95 3.60
N THR A 22 -14.22 -13.75 3.38
CA THR A 22 -12.99 -13.31 4.03
C THR A 22 -13.22 -11.96 4.71
N LYS A 23 -12.58 -11.75 5.86
CA LYS A 23 -12.54 -10.47 6.55
C LYS A 23 -11.09 -10.09 6.80
N ASN A 24 -10.72 -8.87 6.42
CA ASN A 24 -9.42 -8.30 6.77
C ASN A 24 -9.48 -7.78 8.21
N LEU A 25 -8.41 -8.00 8.94
CA LEU A 25 -8.21 -7.52 10.30
C LEU A 25 -6.93 -6.69 10.31
N SER A 26 -7.02 -5.47 10.82
CA SER A 26 -5.86 -4.59 10.90
C SER A 26 -6.03 -3.56 12.02
N TYR A 27 -4.93 -2.95 12.41
CA TYR A 27 -4.94 -1.85 13.38
C TYR A 27 -5.86 -0.70 12.98
N PHE A 28 -6.02 -0.43 11.67
CA PHE A 28 -6.94 0.61 11.18
C PHE A 28 -8.41 0.29 11.44
N ASP A 29 -8.74 -0.99 11.55
CA ASP A 29 -10.09 -1.46 11.89
C ASP A 29 -10.31 -1.53 13.42
N GLY A 30 -9.33 -1.06 14.22
CA GLY A 30 -9.36 -1.12 15.68
C GLY A 30 -8.99 -2.49 16.25
N ASP A 31 -8.45 -3.40 15.42
CA ASP A 31 -8.06 -4.73 15.85
C ASP A 31 -6.64 -4.75 16.45
N THR A 32 -6.48 -5.43 17.57
CA THR A 32 -5.16 -5.86 18.06
C THR A 32 -5.00 -7.35 17.85
N LEU A 33 -3.92 -7.77 17.19
CA LEU A 33 -3.73 -9.12 16.69
C LEU A 33 -2.74 -9.91 17.56
N TYR A 34 -3.09 -11.15 17.91
CA TYR A 34 -2.29 -12.04 18.75
C TYR A 34 -2.16 -13.42 18.10
N PRO A 35 -1.15 -13.65 17.25
CA PRO A 35 -0.85 -14.99 16.74
C PRO A 35 -0.12 -15.83 17.78
N HIS A 36 -0.44 -17.10 17.86
CA HIS A 36 0.28 -18.08 18.67
C HIS A 36 0.81 -19.21 17.79
N TYR A 37 2.11 -19.43 17.85
CA TYR A 37 2.80 -20.43 17.07
C TYR A 37 3.28 -21.57 17.97
N ASP A 38 3.17 -22.79 17.47
CA ASP A 38 3.82 -23.93 18.09
C ASP A 38 5.34 -23.79 17.98
N SER A 39 6.03 -23.93 19.11
CA SER A 39 7.48 -23.70 19.20
C SER A 39 8.33 -24.74 18.46
N ILE A 40 7.77 -25.91 18.16
CA ILE A 40 8.46 -27.03 17.50
C ILE A 40 8.22 -26.99 16.00
N THR A 41 6.96 -26.85 15.60
CA THR A 41 6.56 -26.90 14.17
C THR A 41 6.58 -25.54 13.50
N GLY A 42 6.59 -24.44 14.25
CA GLY A 42 6.46 -23.09 13.72
C GLY A 42 5.08 -22.79 13.12
N GLN A 43 4.11 -23.71 13.22
CA GLN A 43 2.78 -23.51 12.69
C GLN A 43 1.92 -22.70 13.66
N MET A 44 1.08 -21.83 13.11
CA MET A 44 0.11 -21.09 13.90
C MET A 44 -1.01 -22.00 14.35
N THR A 45 -1.12 -22.24 15.65
CA THR A 45 -2.12 -23.13 16.25
C THR A 45 -3.32 -22.40 16.81
N LEU A 46 -3.12 -21.14 17.24
CA LEU A 46 -4.16 -20.26 17.76
C LEU A 46 -3.95 -18.86 17.22
N PHE A 47 -5.04 -18.16 17.01
CA PHE A 47 -5.02 -16.75 16.69
C PHE A 47 -6.11 -16.03 17.47
N ALA A 48 -5.80 -14.89 18.05
CA ALA A 48 -6.79 -14.05 18.70
C ALA A 48 -6.75 -12.63 18.15
N ARG A 49 -7.93 -11.99 18.14
CA ARG A 49 -8.05 -10.55 17.95
C ARG A 49 -8.80 -9.93 19.12
N ARG A 50 -8.39 -8.75 19.51
CA ARG A 50 -9.12 -7.89 20.43
C ARG A 50 -9.62 -6.66 19.69
N TYR A 51 -10.88 -6.31 19.91
CA TYR A 51 -11.49 -5.10 19.39
C TYR A 51 -12.51 -4.58 20.40
N SER A 52 -12.90 -3.32 20.25
CA SER A 52 -13.85 -2.67 21.14
C SER A 52 -14.97 -2.01 20.36
N ASP A 53 -16.17 -2.07 20.91
CA ASP A 53 -17.30 -1.28 20.44
C ASP A 53 -17.25 0.08 21.11
N TYR A 54 -17.52 1.13 20.35
CA TYR A 54 -17.53 2.52 20.81
C TYR A 54 -18.93 3.12 20.64
N ASP A 55 -19.29 4.06 21.49
CA ASP A 55 -20.51 4.86 21.33
C ASP A 55 -20.30 6.03 20.33
N GLU A 56 -21.35 6.80 20.08
CA GLU A 56 -21.30 7.96 19.18
C GLU A 56 -20.33 9.06 19.67
N GLU A 57 -19.99 9.06 20.96
CA GLU A 57 -19.06 10.02 21.59
C GLU A 57 -17.61 9.50 21.58
N GLY A 58 -17.37 8.30 21.03
CA GLY A 58 -16.04 7.65 20.98
C GLY A 58 -15.59 7.00 22.29
N LYS A 59 -16.50 6.77 23.25
CA LYS A 59 -16.21 6.09 24.49
C LYS A 59 -16.33 4.57 24.33
N GLU A 60 -15.35 3.83 24.82
CA GLU A 60 -15.36 2.38 24.80
C GLU A 60 -16.53 1.80 25.58
N LEU A 61 -17.41 1.06 24.91
CA LEU A 61 -18.56 0.40 25.50
C LEU A 61 -18.19 -1.00 26.00
N ILE A 62 -17.73 -1.85 25.12
CA ILE A 62 -17.47 -3.26 25.39
C ILE A 62 -16.21 -3.68 24.61
N SER A 63 -15.29 -4.35 25.28
CA SER A 63 -14.15 -5.00 24.64
C SER A 63 -14.46 -6.47 24.38
N TRP A 64 -14.11 -6.92 23.20
CA TRP A 64 -14.30 -8.27 22.70
C TRP A 64 -12.96 -8.93 22.41
N VAL A 65 -12.90 -10.25 22.62
CA VAL A 65 -11.80 -11.08 22.17
C VAL A 65 -12.37 -12.25 21.39
N GLU A 66 -11.95 -12.41 20.15
CA GLU A 66 -12.25 -13.57 19.33
C GLU A 66 -11.00 -14.43 19.17
N VAL A 67 -11.15 -15.73 19.33
CA VAL A 67 -10.06 -16.71 19.29
C VAL A 67 -10.43 -17.81 18.31
N TRP A 68 -9.52 -18.13 17.40
CA TRP A 68 -9.63 -19.26 16.48
C TRP A 68 -8.55 -20.27 16.79
N ASP A 69 -8.94 -21.51 17.00
CA ASP A 69 -8.04 -22.66 17.00
C ASP A 69 -8.14 -23.43 15.66
N ASN A 70 -7.68 -24.66 15.63
CA ASN A 70 -7.75 -25.51 14.43
C ASN A 70 -9.16 -26.05 14.12
N LYS A 71 -10.14 -25.88 15.02
CA LYS A 71 -11.50 -26.47 14.88
C LYS A 71 -12.60 -25.45 15.14
N LYS A 72 -12.40 -24.59 16.15
CA LYS A 72 -13.47 -23.76 16.70
C LYS A 72 -13.08 -22.29 16.73
N MET A 73 -14.12 -21.47 16.74
CA MET A 73 -14.06 -20.06 17.07
C MET A 73 -14.75 -19.82 18.40
N TYR A 74 -14.10 -18.99 19.22
CA TYR A 74 -14.59 -18.57 20.53
C TYR A 74 -14.68 -17.07 20.56
N ARG A 75 -15.79 -16.53 21.06
CA ARG A 75 -16.01 -15.10 21.23
C ARG A 75 -16.22 -14.78 22.70
N TYR A 76 -15.35 -13.94 23.25
CA TYR A 76 -15.38 -13.51 24.64
C TYR A 76 -15.75 -12.04 24.72
N ARG A 77 -16.53 -11.69 25.76
CA ARG A 77 -16.89 -10.32 26.09
C ARG A 77 -16.25 -9.95 27.41
N GLN A 78 -15.72 -8.73 27.51
CA GLN A 78 -15.18 -8.22 28.76
C GLN A 78 -16.29 -8.06 29.79
N ASP A 79 -16.08 -8.64 30.97
CA ASP A 79 -17.05 -8.54 32.06
C ASP A 79 -16.62 -7.39 33.00
N LYS A 80 -17.47 -6.35 33.12
CA LYS A 80 -17.19 -5.22 34.02
C LYS A 80 -17.18 -5.62 35.51
N ARG A 81 -17.53 -6.85 35.84
CA ARG A 81 -17.74 -7.33 37.23
C ARG A 81 -16.81 -8.47 37.64
N GLY A 82 -15.63 -8.63 37.08
CA GLY A 82 -14.58 -9.48 37.66
C GLY A 82 -14.98 -10.88 38.13
N ILE A 83 -15.99 -11.53 37.55
CA ILE A 83 -16.40 -12.88 37.94
C ILE A 83 -15.48 -13.86 37.25
N VAL A 84 -14.65 -14.53 38.08
CA VAL A 84 -13.74 -15.60 37.67
C VAL A 84 -14.57 -16.80 37.18
N GLY A 85 -14.84 -16.87 35.90
CA GLY A 85 -15.39 -18.08 35.28
C GLY A 85 -14.30 -19.09 34.98
N ALA A 86 -14.68 -20.37 34.85
CA ALA A 86 -13.79 -21.53 34.72
C ALA A 86 -12.62 -21.29 33.76
N ILE A 87 -11.42 -21.62 34.23
CA ILE A 87 -10.14 -21.44 33.53
C ILE A 87 -10.07 -22.43 32.38
N ASN A 88 -10.39 -22.00 31.16
CA ASN A 88 -10.08 -22.73 29.95
C ASN A 88 -8.61 -22.47 29.56
N LYS A 89 -7.91 -23.48 29.02
CA LYS A 89 -6.51 -23.35 28.53
C LYS A 89 -6.30 -22.13 27.62
N VAL A 90 -7.30 -21.74 26.84
CA VAL A 90 -7.31 -20.57 25.98
C VAL A 90 -7.18 -19.26 26.76
N LYS A 91 -7.82 -19.15 27.95
CA LYS A 91 -7.74 -17.94 28.79
C LYS A 91 -6.32 -17.70 29.32
N GLN A 92 -5.60 -18.78 29.65
CA GLN A 92 -4.25 -18.72 30.16
C GLN A 92 -3.22 -18.21 29.13
N TYR A 93 -3.41 -18.57 27.85
CA TYR A 93 -2.48 -18.15 26.79
C TYR A 93 -2.58 -16.68 26.40
N PHE A 94 -3.77 -16.10 26.44
CA PHE A 94 -4.01 -14.73 25.95
C PHE A 94 -4.28 -13.71 27.05
N GLY A 95 -4.15 -14.10 28.32
CA GLY A 95 -4.37 -13.18 29.44
C GLY A 95 -5.79 -12.62 29.48
N ILE A 96 -6.80 -13.42 29.09
CA ILE A 96 -8.20 -13.02 29.02
C ILE A 96 -8.90 -13.16 30.39
N GLU A 97 -8.23 -12.76 31.45
CA GLU A 97 -8.85 -12.65 32.77
C GLU A 97 -9.92 -11.57 32.75
N GLY A 98 -11.11 -11.88 33.29
CA GLY A 98 -12.23 -10.94 33.28
C GLY A 98 -13.09 -10.94 32.01
N TYR A 99 -12.91 -11.91 31.13
CA TYR A 99 -13.74 -12.11 29.95
C TYR A 99 -14.66 -13.34 30.10
N THR A 100 -15.90 -13.22 29.68
CA THR A 100 -16.91 -14.29 29.67
C THR A 100 -17.09 -14.81 28.26
N LEU A 101 -17.09 -16.14 28.09
CA LEU A 101 -17.42 -16.78 26.80
C LEU A 101 -18.89 -16.53 26.44
N VAL A 102 -19.12 -15.95 25.27
CA VAL A 102 -20.45 -15.63 24.76
C VAL A 102 -20.87 -16.59 23.65
N GLU A 103 -19.91 -16.98 22.79
CA GLU A 103 -20.18 -17.77 21.60
C GLU A 103 -19.06 -18.77 21.37
N GLU A 104 -19.42 -19.98 20.96
CA GLU A 104 -18.51 -21.05 20.53
C GLU A 104 -19.15 -21.79 19.36
N HIS A 105 -18.44 -21.91 18.25
CA HIS A 105 -18.91 -22.72 17.11
C HIS A 105 -17.76 -23.27 16.29
N ASP A 106 -18.03 -24.36 15.55
CA ASP A 106 -17.09 -24.93 14.62
C ASP A 106 -16.99 -24.05 13.37
N HIS A 107 -15.78 -23.67 12.95
CA HIS A 107 -15.58 -22.83 11.77
C HIS A 107 -15.54 -23.61 10.45
N GLY A 108 -15.50 -24.94 10.48
CA GLY A 108 -15.61 -25.81 9.31
C GLY A 108 -14.35 -25.95 8.45
N PHE A 109 -13.21 -25.39 8.86
CA PHE A 109 -11.92 -25.56 8.17
C PHE A 109 -11.06 -26.62 8.87
N ALA A 110 -10.13 -27.24 8.12
CA ALA A 110 -9.23 -28.29 8.66
C ALA A 110 -8.07 -27.75 9.48
N GLU A 111 -7.78 -26.46 9.38
CA GLU A 111 -6.73 -25.73 10.11
C GLU A 111 -7.26 -24.38 10.59
N CYS A 112 -6.52 -23.68 11.45
CA CYS A 112 -6.89 -22.33 11.90
C CYS A 112 -7.15 -21.42 10.67
N PRO A 113 -8.39 -20.87 10.51
CA PRO A 113 -8.83 -20.20 9.29
C PRO A 113 -8.31 -18.77 9.16
N VAL A 114 -7.17 -18.47 9.78
CA VAL A 114 -6.56 -17.15 9.80
C VAL A 114 -5.21 -17.19 9.10
N VAL A 115 -5.05 -16.30 8.12
CA VAL A 115 -3.76 -16.01 7.50
C VAL A 115 -3.23 -14.75 8.13
N TYR A 116 -2.22 -14.87 8.99
CA TYR A 116 -1.56 -13.75 9.63
C TYR A 116 -0.23 -13.48 8.95
N TYR A 117 0.05 -12.21 8.72
CA TYR A 117 1.31 -11.76 8.23
C TYR A 117 1.85 -10.62 9.09
N ARG A 118 3.11 -10.75 9.48
CA ARG A 118 3.88 -9.71 10.18
C ARG A 118 5.15 -9.42 9.40
N ASP A 119 5.41 -8.16 9.11
CA ASP A 119 6.70 -7.75 8.57
C ASP A 119 7.77 -7.88 9.68
N LYS A 120 8.82 -8.66 9.42
CA LYS A 120 9.90 -8.89 10.39
C LYS A 120 10.65 -7.62 10.76
N HIS A 121 10.62 -6.65 9.85
CA HIS A 121 11.28 -5.36 10.01
C HIS A 121 10.35 -4.28 10.57
N GLY A 122 9.10 -4.62 10.88
CA GLY A 122 8.09 -3.68 11.35
C GLY A 122 7.45 -2.88 10.21
N ALA A 123 6.87 -1.73 10.55
CA ALA A 123 6.29 -0.84 9.55
C ALA A 123 7.36 -0.25 8.62
N CYS A 124 7.01 0.09 7.39
CA CYS A 124 7.97 0.59 6.39
C CYS A 124 8.70 1.88 6.81
N TRP A 125 8.11 2.65 7.72
CA TRP A 125 8.67 3.89 8.27
C TRP A 125 9.53 3.69 9.53
N SER A 126 9.53 2.47 10.14
CA SER A 126 10.19 2.20 11.43
C SER A 126 11.68 2.55 11.44
N PHE A 127 12.39 2.28 10.34
CA PHE A 127 13.81 2.62 10.23
C PHE A 127 14.07 4.12 10.05
N SER A 128 13.07 4.87 9.66
CA SER A 128 13.17 6.31 9.42
C SER A 128 12.58 7.15 10.55
N GLN A 129 12.07 6.52 11.64
CA GLN A 129 11.36 7.22 12.71
C GLN A 129 12.17 8.38 13.30
N ASP A 130 13.43 8.13 13.67
CA ASP A 130 14.32 9.18 14.23
C ASP A 130 14.51 10.36 13.27
N ASN A 131 14.56 10.08 11.96
CA ASN A 131 14.70 11.14 10.95
C ASN A 131 13.38 11.88 10.75
N ILE A 132 12.23 11.19 10.88
CA ILE A 132 10.89 11.81 10.84
C ILE A 132 10.74 12.78 12.02
N ASP A 133 11.06 12.35 13.23
CA ASP A 133 10.97 13.16 14.45
C ASP A 133 11.86 14.42 14.34
N LYS A 134 13.10 14.25 13.84
CA LYS A 134 14.02 15.38 13.59
C LYS A 134 13.51 16.31 12.49
N TYR A 135 12.88 15.77 11.45
CA TYR A 135 12.30 16.55 10.36
C TYR A 135 11.12 17.39 10.84
N GLU A 136 10.21 16.80 11.62
CA GLU A 136 9.09 17.53 12.22
C GLU A 136 9.57 18.65 13.16
N LEU A 137 10.59 18.37 13.98
CA LEU A 137 11.20 19.35 14.87
C LEU A 137 11.86 20.49 14.07
N ALA A 138 12.61 20.17 13.01
CA ALA A 138 13.26 21.16 12.17
C ALA A 138 12.25 22.09 11.47
N ILE A 139 11.17 21.52 10.92
CA ILE A 139 10.09 22.34 10.32
C ILE A 139 9.40 23.19 11.38
N SER A 140 9.12 22.65 12.56
CA SER A 140 8.50 23.40 13.65
C SER A 140 9.35 24.60 14.06
N HIS A 141 10.66 24.40 14.22
CA HIS A 141 11.58 25.49 14.51
C HIS A 141 11.67 26.52 13.37
N LEU A 142 11.66 26.06 12.11
CA LEU A 142 11.62 26.97 10.96
C LEU A 142 10.36 27.82 10.96
N CYS A 143 9.19 27.20 11.22
CA CYS A 143 7.92 27.93 11.32
C CYS A 143 7.95 28.94 12.47
N GLN A 144 8.42 28.56 13.65
CA GLN A 144 8.54 29.47 14.81
C GLN A 144 9.49 30.65 14.51
N ASN A 145 10.65 30.35 13.90
CA ASN A 145 11.59 31.38 13.50
C ASN A 145 10.97 32.34 12.47
N ASN A 146 10.27 31.79 11.46
CA ASN A 146 9.58 32.62 10.47
C ASN A 146 8.50 33.51 11.11
N MET A 147 7.73 32.96 12.05
CA MET A 147 6.73 33.75 12.79
C MET A 147 7.34 34.83 13.67
N ALA A 148 8.42 34.49 14.37
CA ALA A 148 9.13 35.47 15.23
C ALA A 148 9.72 36.65 14.43
N TYR A 149 10.20 36.39 13.21
CA TYR A 149 10.79 37.41 12.33
C TYR A 149 9.86 37.87 11.21
N ALA A 150 8.60 37.49 11.21
CA ALA A 150 7.60 37.97 10.24
C ALA A 150 7.40 39.49 10.35
N PHE A 151 7.50 39.99 11.57
CA PHE A 151 7.49 41.43 11.85
C PHE A 151 8.89 41.86 12.20
N PRO A 152 9.50 42.78 11.45
CA PRO A 152 10.84 43.25 11.75
C PRO A 152 10.87 43.91 13.12
N ILE A 153 11.81 43.47 13.98
CA ILE A 153 12.03 44.07 15.30
C ILE A 153 12.83 45.33 15.07
N MET A 154 12.25 46.45 15.46
CA MET A 154 12.94 47.75 15.41
C MET A 154 13.78 47.89 16.66
N LEU A 155 15.06 48.20 16.47
CA LEU A 155 16.00 48.58 17.52
C LEU A 155 16.09 50.10 17.57
N LEU A 156 15.79 50.65 18.72
CA LEU A 156 15.91 52.08 18.98
C LEU A 156 17.01 52.27 20.03
N LYS A 157 17.98 53.09 19.73
CA LYS A 157 19.08 53.44 20.63
C LYS A 157 19.04 54.94 20.83
N GLY A 158 18.95 55.38 22.09
CA GLY A 158 18.93 56.78 22.42
C GLY A 158 18.09 57.08 23.65
N GLU A 159 18.26 58.26 24.23
CA GLU A 159 17.49 58.69 25.39
C GLU A 159 16.23 59.48 24.99
N ASP A 160 16.20 60.02 23.76
CA ASP A 160 15.15 60.95 23.29
C ASP A 160 14.27 60.29 22.19
N VAL A 161 14.14 58.95 22.16
CA VAL A 161 13.35 58.23 21.14
C VAL A 161 11.89 58.14 21.57
N GLU A 162 11.00 58.78 20.83
CA GLU A 162 9.55 58.69 21.02
C GLU A 162 8.88 57.96 19.83
N ILE A 163 8.02 57.02 20.15
CA ILE A 163 7.23 56.29 19.15
C ILE A 163 5.81 56.83 19.13
N GLN A 164 5.40 57.41 18.01
CA GLN A 164 4.04 57.87 17.78
C GLN A 164 3.26 56.82 16.95
N GLY A 165 2.42 56.02 17.60
CA GLY A 165 1.57 55.02 16.96
C GLY A 165 0.89 54.10 17.94
N ASP A 166 -0.12 53.40 17.48
CA ASP A 166 -0.82 52.40 18.28
C ASP A 166 0.00 51.12 18.39
N MET A 167 -0.05 50.44 19.55
CA MET A 167 0.76 49.28 19.88
C MET A 167 0.50 48.07 18.91
N TYR A 168 -0.59 48.11 18.16
CA TYR A 168 -1.01 47.11 17.18
C TYR A 168 -1.06 47.62 15.73
N GLY A 169 -0.64 48.87 15.48
CA GLY A 169 -0.65 49.47 14.16
C GLY A 169 0.75 49.68 13.59
N ALA A 170 0.83 50.02 12.30
CA ALA A 170 2.09 50.41 11.70
C ALA A 170 2.63 51.67 12.42
N VAL A 171 3.90 51.61 12.83
CA VAL A 171 4.60 52.78 13.39
C VAL A 171 4.56 53.90 12.36
N LYS A 172 3.88 54.99 12.66
CA LYS A 172 3.65 56.10 11.72
C LYS A 172 4.76 57.16 11.75
N ALA A 173 5.37 57.33 12.89
CA ALA A 173 6.47 58.29 13.04
C ALA A 173 7.36 57.91 14.24
N ILE A 174 8.64 58.17 14.11
CA ILE A 174 9.63 58.03 15.17
C ILE A 174 10.32 59.36 15.26
N THR A 175 10.31 59.95 16.45
CA THR A 175 11.09 61.19 16.75
C THR A 175 12.38 60.74 17.40
N MET A 176 13.51 61.29 16.93
CA MET A 176 14.85 60.88 17.38
C MET A 176 15.69 62.13 17.64
N GLY A 177 16.52 62.06 18.68
CA GLY A 177 17.52 63.03 18.95
C GLY A 177 18.69 63.01 17.95
N LYS A 178 19.60 63.99 18.07
CA LYS A 178 20.69 64.13 17.10
C LYS A 178 21.72 62.99 17.11
N ASP A 179 21.88 62.34 18.26
CA ASP A 179 22.83 61.19 18.46
C ASP A 179 22.15 59.83 18.60
N ASP A 180 20.81 59.76 18.36
CA ASP A 180 20.04 58.54 18.43
C ASP A 180 20.14 57.79 17.12
N ASP A 181 19.98 56.44 17.20
CA ASP A 181 20.04 55.53 16.06
C ASP A 181 18.82 54.59 16.04
N ALA A 182 18.28 54.35 14.86
CA ALA A 182 17.20 53.40 14.66
C ALA A 182 17.55 52.43 13.54
N GLY A 183 17.38 51.17 13.80
CA GLY A 183 17.63 50.14 12.82
C GLY A 183 16.67 48.96 12.98
N PHE A 184 16.60 48.14 11.97
CA PHE A 184 15.92 46.86 12.10
C PHE A 184 16.90 45.79 12.47
N MET A 185 16.50 44.91 13.39
CA MET A 185 17.26 43.70 13.70
C MET A 185 17.26 42.80 12.48
N ASN A 186 18.43 42.59 11.90
CA ASN A 186 18.57 41.70 10.78
C ASN A 186 18.29 40.28 11.22
N ARG A 187 17.50 39.56 10.42
CA ARG A 187 17.27 38.15 10.60
C ARG A 187 18.60 37.39 10.51
N PRO A 188 18.92 36.49 11.46
CA PRO A 188 20.07 35.62 11.31
C PRO A 188 19.95 34.82 10.00
N GLU A 189 20.98 34.85 9.17
CA GLU A 189 21.00 34.13 7.87
C GLU A 189 21.22 32.62 8.08
N ALA A 190 20.28 31.97 8.76
CA ALA A 190 20.28 30.52 8.94
C ALA A 190 19.40 29.77 7.92
N SER A 191 18.78 30.49 6.99
CA SER A 191 17.81 29.92 6.04
C SER A 191 18.40 28.78 5.18
N GLN A 192 19.61 28.96 4.66
CA GLN A 192 20.31 27.97 3.86
C GLN A 192 20.66 26.70 4.68
N SER A 193 21.05 26.86 5.94
CA SER A 193 21.35 25.73 6.83
C SER A 193 20.10 24.92 7.16
N PHE A 194 18.98 25.60 7.42
CA PHE A 194 17.70 24.94 7.64
C PHE A 194 17.21 24.21 6.38
N GLU A 195 17.30 24.82 5.22
CA GLU A 195 16.92 24.22 3.96
C GLU A 195 17.76 22.95 3.67
N LEU A 196 19.08 23.04 3.86
CA LEU A 196 19.98 21.90 3.71
C LEU A 196 19.61 20.77 4.69
N GLN A 197 19.34 21.11 5.95
CA GLN A 197 18.95 20.12 6.97
C GLN A 197 17.65 19.45 6.61
N ILE A 198 16.59 20.19 6.26
CA ILE A 198 15.28 19.69 5.89
C ILE A 198 15.38 18.78 4.68
N ASN A 199 16.07 19.21 3.62
CA ASN A 199 16.25 18.43 2.40
C ASN A 199 17.06 17.16 2.63
N THR A 200 18.08 17.21 3.50
CA THR A 200 18.88 16.05 3.87
C THR A 200 18.06 15.04 4.66
N LEU A 201 17.31 15.49 5.67
CA LEU A 201 16.44 14.61 6.47
C LEU A 201 15.35 13.98 5.61
N LEU A 202 14.74 14.74 4.70
CA LEU A 202 13.75 14.22 3.76
C LEU A 202 14.32 13.10 2.88
N LYS A 203 15.52 13.30 2.31
CA LYS A 203 16.22 12.26 1.55
C LYS A 203 16.51 11.02 2.40
N MET A 204 16.96 11.18 3.65
CA MET A 204 17.23 10.07 4.56
C MET A 204 15.94 9.29 4.90
N ILE A 205 14.80 9.98 5.06
CA ILE A 205 13.50 9.35 5.30
C ILE A 205 13.11 8.44 4.10
N PHE A 206 13.19 8.97 2.88
CA PHE A 206 12.88 8.21 1.67
C PHE A 206 13.83 7.01 1.49
N MET A 207 15.13 7.23 1.67
CA MET A 207 16.13 6.15 1.56
C MET A 207 15.93 5.06 2.61
N GLY A 208 15.70 5.42 3.87
CA GLY A 208 15.49 4.46 4.96
C GLY A 208 14.18 3.67 4.83
N SER A 209 13.19 4.25 4.16
CA SER A 209 11.90 3.58 3.87
C SER A 209 11.92 2.79 2.56
N PHE A 210 13.03 2.77 1.82
CA PHE A 210 13.15 2.18 0.48
C PHE A 210 12.11 2.72 -0.52
N VAL A 211 11.67 3.95 -0.32
CA VAL A 211 10.72 4.65 -1.20
C VAL A 211 11.50 5.58 -2.11
N VAL A 212 11.18 5.55 -3.39
CA VAL A 212 11.78 6.44 -4.37
C VAL A 212 11.12 7.81 -4.29
N MET A 213 11.94 8.84 -4.08
CA MET A 213 11.46 10.22 -4.17
C MET A 213 11.09 10.50 -5.64
N PRO A 214 9.88 11.04 -5.91
CA PRO A 214 9.50 11.36 -7.28
C PRO A 214 10.56 12.24 -7.94
N PRO A 215 11.07 11.88 -9.12
CA PRO A 215 12.03 12.71 -9.81
C PRO A 215 11.38 14.06 -10.18
N GLU A 216 12.12 15.15 -10.07
CA GLU A 216 11.70 16.49 -10.50
C GLU A 216 11.50 16.58 -12.02
N VAL A 217 12.06 15.63 -12.76
CA VAL A 217 11.96 15.51 -14.23
C VAL A 217 10.66 14.83 -14.61
N LYS A 218 9.97 15.35 -15.61
CA LYS A 218 8.77 14.71 -16.16
C LYS A 218 9.09 13.26 -16.56
N SER A 219 8.39 12.31 -15.96
CA SER A 219 8.67 10.87 -16.11
C SER A 219 8.60 10.35 -17.56
N GLY A 220 8.00 11.13 -18.50
CA GLY A 220 7.94 10.80 -19.92
C GLY A 220 9.27 10.93 -20.66
N ASP A 221 10.22 11.69 -20.12
CA ASP A 221 11.51 11.98 -20.78
C ASP A 221 12.65 11.06 -20.33
N LEU A 222 12.41 10.19 -19.30
CA LEU A 222 13.44 9.29 -18.81
C LEU A 222 13.42 7.95 -19.57
N PRO A 223 14.60 7.47 -20.05
CA PRO A 223 14.72 6.14 -20.60
C PRO A 223 14.30 5.07 -19.59
N GLY A 224 13.68 3.98 -20.05
CA GLY A 224 13.21 2.90 -19.16
C GLY A 224 14.31 2.27 -18.31
N VAL A 225 15.56 2.27 -18.80
CA VAL A 225 16.73 1.83 -18.03
C VAL A 225 17.00 2.77 -16.85
N ALA A 226 16.90 4.08 -17.03
CA ALA A 226 17.09 5.04 -15.95
C ALA A 226 16.00 4.91 -14.89
N ILE A 227 14.76 4.69 -15.29
CA ILE A 227 13.64 4.42 -14.37
C ILE A 227 13.94 3.16 -13.55
N LYS A 228 14.35 2.06 -14.18
CA LYS A 228 14.72 0.81 -13.48
C LYS A 228 15.83 1.00 -12.46
N LEU A 229 16.86 1.78 -12.79
CA LEU A 229 17.97 2.07 -11.89
C LEU A 229 17.52 2.90 -10.68
N ILE A 230 16.68 3.90 -10.89
CA ILE A 230 16.13 4.73 -9.80
C ILE A 230 15.30 3.87 -8.85
N TYR A 231 14.49 2.95 -9.37
CA TYR A 231 13.64 2.07 -8.57
C TYR A 231 14.33 0.78 -8.07
N SER A 232 15.61 0.53 -8.42
CA SER A 232 16.33 -0.69 -8.05
C SER A 232 16.29 -1.00 -6.54
N PRO A 233 16.58 -0.07 -5.62
CA PRO A 233 16.56 -0.38 -4.18
C PRO A 233 15.16 -0.77 -3.69
N SER A 234 14.12 -0.10 -4.19
CA SER A 234 12.73 -0.42 -3.85
C SER A 234 12.30 -1.76 -4.41
N LEU A 235 12.78 -2.12 -5.61
CA LEU A 235 12.51 -3.42 -6.22
C LEU A 235 13.18 -4.56 -5.47
N GLU A 236 14.44 -4.41 -5.08
CA GLU A 236 15.16 -5.43 -4.31
C GLU A 236 14.46 -5.67 -2.96
N LYS A 237 14.05 -4.61 -2.28
CA LYS A 237 13.25 -4.73 -1.06
C LYS A 237 11.91 -5.43 -1.33
N ALA A 238 11.21 -5.06 -2.39
CA ALA A 238 9.95 -5.69 -2.77
C ALA A 238 10.11 -7.18 -3.12
N MET A 239 11.21 -7.58 -3.76
CA MET A 239 11.50 -8.99 -4.05
C MET A 239 11.73 -9.80 -2.78
N ILE A 240 12.43 -9.23 -1.78
CA ILE A 240 12.62 -9.87 -0.47
C ILE A 240 11.27 -10.04 0.22
N ASP A 241 10.48 -8.97 0.27
CA ASP A 241 9.14 -8.98 0.87
C ASP A 241 8.21 -9.99 0.20
N CYS A 242 8.26 -10.12 -1.14
CA CYS A 242 7.45 -11.10 -1.87
C CYS A 242 7.73 -12.54 -1.43
N LYS A 243 9.00 -12.90 -1.17
CA LYS A 243 9.34 -14.23 -0.66
C LYS A 243 8.78 -14.49 0.74
N GLU A 244 8.73 -13.48 1.59
CA GLU A 244 8.12 -13.60 2.92
C GLU A 244 6.61 -13.79 2.86
N PHE A 245 5.95 -13.30 1.80
CA PHE A 245 4.52 -13.51 1.56
C PHE A 245 4.16 -14.91 1.06
N ASP A 246 5.09 -15.68 0.49
CA ASP A 246 4.80 -16.94 -0.17
C ASP A 246 4.11 -17.95 0.76
N GLU A 247 4.57 -18.10 2.01
CA GLU A 247 3.94 -19.00 2.99
C GLU A 247 2.49 -18.58 3.31
N SER A 248 2.26 -17.26 3.44
CA SER A 248 0.92 -16.71 3.70
C SER A 248 0.00 -16.90 2.51
N ILE A 249 0.52 -16.73 1.28
CA ILE A 249 -0.22 -16.97 0.04
C ILE A 249 -0.58 -18.44 -0.09
N ASP A 250 0.33 -19.35 0.26
CA ASP A 250 0.06 -20.80 0.22
C ASP A 250 -0.99 -21.21 1.24
N LYS A 251 -0.97 -20.67 2.45
CA LYS A 251 -2.03 -20.89 3.42
C LYS A 251 -3.37 -20.33 2.93
N MET A 252 -3.38 -19.14 2.35
CA MET A 252 -4.57 -18.52 1.78
C MET A 252 -5.20 -19.42 0.69
N LYS A 253 -4.37 -19.97 -0.21
CA LYS A 253 -4.83 -20.91 -1.26
C LYS A 253 -5.47 -22.15 -0.66
N ARG A 254 -4.82 -22.77 0.36
CA ARG A 254 -5.37 -23.97 1.01
C ARG A 254 -6.72 -23.69 1.67
N LEU A 255 -6.84 -22.60 2.42
CA LEU A 255 -8.09 -22.21 3.06
C LEU A 255 -9.18 -21.90 2.04
N PHE A 256 -8.85 -21.18 0.97
CA PHE A 256 -9.79 -20.89 -0.10
C PHE A 256 -10.29 -22.17 -0.80
N LEU A 257 -9.38 -23.07 -1.16
CA LEU A 257 -9.74 -24.34 -1.80
C LEU A 257 -10.57 -25.23 -0.88
N HIS A 258 -10.24 -25.27 0.41
CA HIS A 258 -11.02 -26.00 1.41
C HIS A 258 -12.44 -25.46 1.52
N GLY A 259 -12.57 -24.16 1.72
CA GLY A 259 -13.87 -23.53 1.88
C GLY A 259 -14.73 -23.64 0.62
N TYR A 260 -14.15 -23.35 -0.56
CA TYR A 260 -14.87 -23.46 -1.83
C TYR A 260 -15.23 -24.92 -2.17
N GLY A 261 -14.34 -25.88 -1.86
CA GLY A 261 -14.61 -27.29 -2.00
C GLY A 261 -15.76 -27.77 -1.11
N THR A 262 -15.85 -27.25 0.11
CA THR A 262 -16.97 -27.51 1.03
C THR A 262 -18.26 -26.88 0.49
N GLU A 263 -18.23 -25.63 0.02
CA GLU A 263 -19.37 -24.95 -0.60
C GLU A 263 -19.96 -25.75 -1.78
N LYS A 264 -19.11 -26.32 -2.62
CA LYS A 264 -19.52 -27.08 -3.81
C LYS A 264 -19.78 -28.57 -3.52
N GLY A 265 -19.57 -29.05 -2.30
CA GLY A 265 -19.68 -30.45 -1.95
C GLY A 265 -18.67 -31.37 -2.67
N GLN A 266 -17.54 -30.82 -3.11
CA GLN A 266 -16.49 -31.52 -3.86
C GLN A 266 -15.10 -31.34 -3.22
N LEU A 267 -15.03 -31.37 -1.90
CA LEU A 267 -13.83 -31.04 -1.13
C LEU A 267 -12.58 -31.77 -1.62
N THR A 268 -12.66 -33.11 -1.81
CA THR A 268 -11.52 -33.93 -2.25
C THR A 268 -10.97 -33.49 -3.61
N LYS A 269 -11.84 -33.08 -4.53
CA LYS A 269 -11.44 -32.62 -5.86
C LYS A 269 -10.69 -31.29 -5.77
N PHE A 270 -11.17 -30.36 -4.96
CA PHE A 270 -10.55 -29.03 -4.82
C PHE A 270 -9.25 -29.10 -4.03
N LEU A 271 -9.13 -29.93 -2.99
CA LEU A 271 -7.88 -30.10 -2.24
C LEU A 271 -6.74 -30.70 -3.09
N ASN A 272 -7.07 -31.45 -4.14
CA ASN A 272 -6.09 -32.00 -5.07
C ASN A 272 -5.65 -31.00 -6.18
N LEU A 273 -6.28 -29.83 -6.27
CA LEU A 273 -5.88 -28.82 -7.23
C LEU A 273 -4.58 -28.15 -6.78
N LYS A 274 -3.64 -28.01 -7.72
CA LYS A 274 -2.40 -27.25 -7.52
C LYS A 274 -2.57 -25.86 -8.13
N ILE A 275 -2.63 -24.85 -7.29
CA ILE A 275 -2.65 -23.45 -7.73
C ILE A 275 -1.26 -22.86 -7.52
N PHE A 276 -0.64 -22.42 -8.61
CA PHE A 276 0.61 -21.69 -8.56
C PHE A 276 0.31 -20.19 -8.58
N SER A 277 0.89 -19.46 -7.66
CA SER A 277 0.81 -18.00 -7.62
C SER A 277 2.10 -17.44 -7.05
N TRP A 278 2.52 -16.33 -7.57
CA TRP A 278 3.68 -15.59 -7.09
C TRP A 278 3.40 -14.10 -7.20
N ALA A 279 3.98 -13.35 -6.29
CA ALA A 279 3.92 -11.90 -6.35
C ALA A 279 5.09 -11.38 -7.22
N VAL A 280 4.77 -10.53 -8.19
CA VAL A 280 5.78 -9.89 -9.04
C VAL A 280 5.78 -8.40 -8.72
N PRO A 281 6.93 -7.84 -8.28
CA PRO A 281 7.05 -6.39 -8.11
C PRO A 281 6.85 -5.68 -9.45
N TYR A 282 5.98 -4.68 -9.44
CA TYR A 282 5.71 -3.89 -10.63
C TYR A 282 6.56 -2.62 -10.67
N VAL A 283 7.23 -2.40 -11.79
CA VAL A 283 7.90 -1.14 -12.09
C VAL A 283 7.16 -0.42 -13.19
N HIS A 284 6.96 0.86 -13.01
CA HIS A 284 6.41 1.68 -14.08
C HIS A 284 7.35 1.66 -15.29
N GLN A 285 6.84 1.20 -16.43
CA GLN A 285 7.59 1.15 -17.68
C GLN A 285 7.14 2.29 -18.58
N ASN A 286 8.07 2.82 -19.38
CA ASN A 286 7.70 3.74 -20.42
C ASN A 286 6.90 2.99 -21.50
N ALA A 287 5.61 3.29 -21.62
CA ALA A 287 4.71 2.59 -22.54
C ALA A 287 5.16 2.68 -24.00
N ALA A 288 5.71 3.82 -24.41
CA ALA A 288 6.20 4.01 -25.78
C ALA A 288 7.43 3.13 -26.08
N GLU A 289 8.35 3.02 -25.11
CA GLU A 289 9.54 2.17 -25.24
C GLU A 289 9.16 0.69 -25.24
N LEU A 290 8.21 0.29 -24.38
CA LEU A 290 7.69 -1.09 -24.33
C LEU A 290 7.09 -1.48 -25.70
N VAL A 291 6.22 -0.65 -26.26
CA VAL A 291 5.61 -0.91 -27.57
C VAL A 291 6.67 -0.96 -28.67
N SER A 292 7.64 -0.03 -28.65
CA SER A 292 8.73 -0.04 -29.64
C SER A 292 9.57 -1.33 -29.57
N ASN A 293 9.92 -1.78 -28.38
CA ASN A 293 10.68 -3.02 -28.18
C ASN A 293 9.87 -4.26 -28.60
N LEU A 294 8.57 -4.32 -28.29
CA LEU A 294 7.71 -5.41 -28.73
C LEU A 294 7.58 -5.47 -30.25
N VAL A 295 7.41 -4.33 -30.92
CA VAL A 295 7.36 -4.27 -32.39
C VAL A 295 8.67 -4.77 -33.00
N GLN A 296 9.83 -4.41 -32.44
CA GLN A 296 11.12 -4.89 -32.90
C GLN A 296 11.30 -6.39 -32.68
N LEU A 297 10.93 -6.93 -31.53
CA LEU A 297 11.05 -8.36 -31.20
C LEU A 297 10.12 -9.22 -32.08
N VAL A 298 8.89 -8.76 -32.30
CA VAL A 298 7.95 -9.43 -33.19
C VAL A 298 8.42 -9.32 -34.66
N GLY A 299 8.94 -8.17 -35.07
CA GLY A 299 9.46 -7.95 -36.41
C GLY A 299 10.71 -8.80 -36.70
N ALA A 300 11.56 -9.02 -35.70
CA ALA A 300 12.74 -9.90 -35.77
C ALA A 300 12.40 -11.39 -35.69
N GLY A 301 11.13 -11.78 -35.48
CA GLY A 301 10.72 -13.18 -35.34
C GLY A 301 11.13 -13.85 -34.04
N ILE A 302 11.58 -13.08 -33.03
CA ILE A 302 11.99 -13.58 -31.70
C ILE A 302 10.73 -13.82 -30.84
N LEU A 303 9.72 -12.99 -30.99
CA LEU A 303 8.45 -13.06 -30.25
C LEU A 303 7.30 -13.31 -31.21
N SER A 304 6.32 -14.13 -30.81
CA SER A 304 5.10 -14.31 -31.60
C SER A 304 4.24 -13.05 -31.58
N LYS A 305 3.44 -12.84 -32.61
CA LYS A 305 2.48 -11.71 -32.65
C LYS A 305 1.42 -11.81 -31.55
N GLU A 306 1.05 -13.04 -31.15
CA GLU A 306 0.11 -13.33 -30.08
C GLU A 306 0.68 -12.84 -28.74
N THR A 307 1.88 -13.29 -28.38
CA THR A 307 2.57 -12.86 -27.17
C THR A 307 2.84 -11.36 -27.15
N GLY A 308 3.22 -10.77 -28.30
CA GLY A 308 3.41 -9.32 -28.42
C GLY A 308 2.14 -8.53 -28.18
N SER A 309 0.98 -9.05 -28.63
CA SER A 309 -0.33 -8.45 -28.37
C SER A 309 -0.71 -8.52 -26.89
N GLU A 310 -0.48 -9.67 -26.23
CA GLU A 310 -0.78 -9.87 -24.82
C GLU A 310 0.11 -8.99 -23.92
N GLU A 311 1.41 -8.93 -24.18
CA GLU A 311 2.36 -8.17 -23.37
C GLU A 311 2.31 -6.65 -23.60
N SER A 312 1.67 -6.20 -24.68
CA SER A 312 1.55 -4.77 -24.97
C SER A 312 0.77 -3.98 -23.91
N GLY A 313 -0.10 -4.66 -23.17
CA GLY A 313 -1.00 -4.04 -22.18
C GLY A 313 -2.16 -3.24 -22.79
N TYR A 314 -2.24 -3.12 -24.09
CA TYR A 314 -3.33 -2.44 -24.81
C TYR A 314 -4.40 -3.43 -25.29
N GLY A 315 -4.07 -4.71 -25.40
CA GLY A 315 -5.01 -5.77 -25.81
C GLY A 315 -6.06 -6.04 -24.72
N LYS A 316 -7.31 -6.22 -25.16
CA LYS A 316 -8.38 -6.76 -24.30
C LYS A 316 -8.30 -8.28 -24.32
N ASN A 317 -8.99 -8.94 -23.38
CA ASN A 317 -9.12 -10.40 -23.42
C ASN A 317 -9.57 -10.87 -24.81
N ASN A 318 -8.86 -11.84 -25.38
CA ASN A 318 -9.05 -12.38 -26.74
C ASN A 318 -8.73 -11.39 -27.88
N GLU A 319 -7.82 -10.44 -27.67
CA GLU A 319 -7.42 -9.48 -28.71
C GLU A 319 -6.81 -10.19 -29.92
N TRP A 320 -6.01 -11.24 -29.69
CA TRP A 320 -5.43 -12.04 -30.76
C TRP A 320 -6.51 -12.69 -31.66
N ASP A 321 -7.57 -13.23 -31.07
CA ASP A 321 -8.69 -13.82 -31.82
C ASP A 321 -9.44 -12.75 -32.65
N ARG A 322 -9.48 -11.52 -32.17
CA ARG A 322 -10.07 -10.39 -32.91
C ARG A 322 -9.20 -10.01 -34.09
N ILE A 323 -7.89 -9.85 -33.89
CA ILE A 323 -6.92 -9.58 -34.94
C ILE A 323 -6.98 -10.66 -36.03
N MET A 324 -7.05 -11.92 -35.63
CA MET A 324 -7.14 -13.05 -36.59
C MET A 324 -8.46 -13.06 -37.38
N ARG A 325 -9.56 -12.67 -36.76
CA ARG A 325 -10.84 -12.50 -37.47
C ARG A 325 -10.80 -11.37 -38.49
N GLU A 326 -10.33 -10.19 -38.08
CA GLU A 326 -10.18 -9.03 -38.95
C GLU A 326 -9.26 -9.33 -40.14
N TYR A 327 -8.15 -10.05 -39.90
CA TYR A 327 -7.24 -10.49 -40.97
C TYR A 327 -7.91 -11.41 -41.99
N LYS A 328 -8.73 -12.40 -41.52
CA LYS A 328 -9.47 -13.28 -42.38
C LYS A 328 -10.55 -12.54 -43.21
N GLU A 329 -11.26 -11.62 -42.58
CA GLU A 329 -12.25 -10.78 -43.22
C GLU A 329 -11.62 -9.90 -44.33
N GLN A 330 -10.44 -9.34 -44.05
CA GLN A 330 -9.70 -8.55 -45.01
C GLN A 330 -9.23 -9.38 -46.20
N GLN A 331 -8.69 -10.58 -45.96
CA GLN A 331 -8.33 -11.50 -47.05
C GLN A 331 -9.53 -11.88 -47.94
N GLN A 332 -10.69 -12.14 -47.34
CA GLN A 332 -11.91 -12.45 -48.06
C GLN A 332 -12.38 -11.24 -48.91
N ALA A 333 -12.32 -10.05 -48.37
CA ALA A 333 -12.67 -8.82 -49.07
C ALA A 333 -11.74 -8.56 -50.26
N ASP A 334 -10.43 -8.75 -50.11
CA ASP A 334 -9.44 -8.62 -51.16
C ASP A 334 -9.64 -9.65 -52.26
N LEU A 335 -9.95 -10.88 -51.93
CA LEU A 335 -10.26 -11.94 -52.88
C LEU A 335 -11.54 -11.62 -53.70
N LEU A 336 -12.59 -11.14 -53.04
CA LEU A 336 -13.82 -10.72 -53.66
C LEU A 336 -13.60 -9.51 -54.60
N TYR A 337 -12.75 -8.60 -54.22
CA TYR A 337 -12.37 -7.46 -55.06
C TYR A 337 -11.62 -7.90 -56.29
N GLN A 338 -10.64 -8.80 -56.19
CA GLN A 338 -9.92 -9.36 -57.36
C GLN A 338 -10.86 -10.13 -58.31
N LEU A 339 -11.80 -10.92 -57.73
CA LEU A 339 -12.80 -11.63 -58.55
C LEU A 339 -13.73 -10.68 -59.29
N LYS A 340 -14.10 -9.55 -58.71
CA LYS A 340 -14.89 -8.51 -59.38
C LYS A 340 -14.14 -7.84 -60.53
N ILE A 341 -12.84 -7.54 -60.37
CA ILE A 341 -11.98 -7.00 -61.41
C ILE A 341 -11.91 -7.97 -62.58
N LYS A 342 -11.56 -9.24 -62.34
CA LYS A 342 -11.50 -10.28 -63.40
C LYS A 342 -12.82 -10.47 -64.13
N LYS A 343 -13.96 -10.35 -63.43
CA LYS A 343 -15.29 -10.48 -64.06
C LYS A 343 -15.61 -9.29 -64.92
N ASN A 344 -15.14 -8.08 -64.63
CA ASN A 344 -15.30 -6.89 -65.45
C ASN A 344 -14.39 -6.92 -66.68
N GLU A 345 -13.13 -7.34 -66.54
CA GLU A 345 -12.20 -7.53 -67.66
C GLU A 345 -12.72 -8.56 -68.69
N ASN A 346 -13.29 -9.68 -68.22
CA ASN A 346 -13.89 -10.70 -69.06
C ASN A 346 -15.18 -10.22 -69.75
N LYS A 347 -15.88 -9.23 -69.18
CA LYS A 347 -17.06 -8.61 -69.85
C LYS A 347 -16.66 -7.63 -70.95
N GLU A 348 -15.58 -6.87 -70.78
CA GLU A 348 -15.05 -5.95 -71.79
C GLU A 348 -14.33 -6.67 -72.94
N GLY A 349 -13.68 -7.84 -72.62
CA GLY A 349 -13.07 -8.69 -73.67
C GLY A 349 -14.05 -9.44 -74.53
N ASN A 350 -15.29 -9.68 -74.07
CA ASN A 350 -16.37 -10.31 -74.88
C ASN A 350 -17.26 -9.31 -75.61
N ALA A 351 -17.03 -7.99 -75.46
CA ALA A 351 -17.79 -6.93 -76.13
C ALA A 351 -17.05 -6.30 -77.36
N LYS A 352 -15.86 -6.85 -77.69
CA LYS A 352 -15.11 -6.59 -78.91
C LYS A 352 -15.19 -7.81 -79.81
#